data_ac4ef20af62ddc5c49e91bf94a448b75
#
_entry.id   ac4ef20af62ddc5c49e91bf94a448b75
#
_cell.length_a   1.000
_cell.length_b   1.000
_cell.length_c   1.000
_cell.angle_alpha   90.00
_cell.angle_beta   90.00
_cell.angle_gamma   90.00
#
_symmetry.space_group_name_H-M   'P 1'
#
loop_
_entity.id
_entity.type
_entity.pdbx_description
1 polymer ?
#
loop_
_entity_poly.entity_id
_entity_poly.type
_entity_poly.pdbx_seq_one_letter_code
_entity_poly.pdbx_strand_id
1 'polypeptide(L)'
;MAKLEGFSKVAVVNYGGYSDYHYAVYDDGVDYRVGDTVVTSTNGYTVAKIKEIVSLEEATKRFNKNITAEIIGRVDTIAYDKRVEQRKEKEKLKKEMDKRKKELQKKLDDEYYASKDETYAEMLRQYESL
;
A
#
# COMPACT_ATOMS: atom_id res chain seq x y z
N MET A 1 -16.95 29.21 0.99
CA MET A 1 -16.27 28.98 -0.29
C MET A 1 -17.27 29.06 -1.45
N ALA A 2 -16.82 29.56 -2.57
CA ALA A 2 -17.65 29.64 -3.75
C ALA A 2 -17.88 28.24 -4.36
N LYS A 3 -19.09 28.01 -4.82
CA LYS A 3 -19.46 26.83 -5.59
C LYS A 3 -18.73 26.82 -6.93
N LEU A 4 -18.11 25.70 -7.27
CA LEU A 4 -17.45 25.50 -8.55
C LEU A 4 -18.47 25.22 -9.66
N GLU A 5 -18.16 25.65 -10.87
CA GLU A 5 -18.97 25.44 -12.06
C GLU A 5 -18.09 25.06 -13.24
N GLY A 6 -18.69 24.46 -14.27
CA GLY A 6 -17.98 24.11 -15.51
C GLY A 6 -17.20 22.82 -15.48
N PHE A 7 -17.26 22.06 -14.40
CA PHE A 7 -16.61 20.74 -14.34
C PHE A 7 -17.45 19.69 -15.10
N SER A 8 -16.78 18.63 -15.55
CA SER A 8 -17.40 17.60 -16.39
C SER A 8 -17.87 16.37 -15.62
N LYS A 9 -17.23 16.08 -14.48
CA LYS A 9 -17.50 14.90 -13.65
C LYS A 9 -17.28 15.26 -12.18
N VAL A 10 -17.71 14.35 -11.30
CA VAL A 10 -17.44 14.43 -9.86
C VAL A 10 -16.72 13.17 -9.44
N ALA A 11 -15.62 13.33 -8.71
CA ALA A 11 -14.87 12.22 -8.13
C ALA A 11 -15.21 12.10 -6.65
N VAL A 12 -15.52 10.89 -6.22
CA VAL A 12 -15.62 10.54 -4.81
C VAL A 12 -14.23 10.10 -4.36
N VAL A 13 -13.65 10.82 -3.42
CA VAL A 13 -12.28 10.57 -2.95
C VAL A 13 -12.24 10.27 -1.47
N ASN A 14 -11.18 9.59 -1.06
CA ASN A 14 -10.95 9.22 0.33
C ASN A 14 -9.48 9.48 0.71
N TYR A 15 -9.25 10.00 1.91
CA TYR A 15 -7.93 10.30 2.45
C TYR A 15 -7.40 9.18 3.35
N GLY A 16 -8.01 7.99 3.28
CA GLY A 16 -7.65 6.86 4.13
C GLY A 16 -8.53 6.72 5.38
N GLY A 17 -9.50 7.61 5.57
CA GLY A 17 -10.45 7.56 6.69
C GLY A 17 -11.81 6.98 6.29
N TYR A 18 -12.80 7.21 7.13
CA TYR A 18 -14.17 6.72 6.90
C TYR A 18 -15.03 7.66 6.06
N SER A 19 -14.64 8.93 5.97
CA SER A 19 -15.43 9.94 5.25
C SER A 19 -15.00 10.03 3.79
N ASP A 20 -15.98 10.09 2.91
CA ASP A 20 -15.78 10.34 1.49
C ASP A 20 -16.09 11.81 1.18
N TYR A 21 -15.36 12.35 0.20
CA TYR A 21 -15.52 13.71 -0.25
C TYR A 21 -15.83 13.74 -1.73
N HIS A 22 -16.55 14.78 -2.17
CA HIS A 22 -17.00 14.93 -3.56
C HIS A 22 -16.30 16.16 -4.17
N TYR A 23 -15.46 15.93 -5.18
CA TYR A 23 -14.65 16.96 -5.80
C TYR A 23 -14.90 17.05 -7.29
N ALA A 24 -14.84 18.27 -7.82
CA ALA A 24 -15.02 18.52 -9.22
C ALA A 24 -13.85 17.97 -10.04
N VAL A 25 -14.15 17.42 -11.20
CA VAL A 25 -13.17 16.99 -12.20
C VAL A 25 -13.39 17.83 -13.46
N TYR A 26 -12.40 18.64 -13.82
CA TYR A 26 -12.42 19.41 -15.05
C TYR A 26 -11.82 18.61 -16.20
N ASP A 27 -12.28 18.90 -17.39
CA ASP A 27 -11.76 18.28 -18.61
C ASP A 27 -10.48 18.99 -19.05
N ASP A 28 -9.36 18.60 -18.45
CA ASP A 28 -8.04 19.16 -18.71
C ASP A 28 -7.12 18.21 -19.49
N GLY A 29 -7.69 17.17 -20.09
CA GLY A 29 -6.96 16.18 -20.87
C GLY A 29 -6.43 15.01 -20.06
N VAL A 30 -6.66 14.97 -18.76
CA VAL A 30 -6.26 13.86 -17.90
C VAL A 30 -7.42 12.87 -17.75
N ASP A 31 -7.16 11.61 -18.03
CA ASP A 31 -8.13 10.52 -17.87
C ASP A 31 -8.01 9.90 -16.47
N TYR A 32 -8.80 10.41 -15.54
CA TYR A 32 -8.81 9.92 -14.15
C TYR A 32 -9.59 8.61 -14.05
N ARG A 33 -9.09 7.70 -13.24
CA ARG A 33 -9.69 6.38 -13.01
C ARG A 33 -9.81 6.07 -11.52
N VAL A 34 -10.73 5.16 -11.20
CA VAL A 34 -10.88 4.64 -9.84
C VAL A 34 -9.56 4.00 -9.40
N GLY A 35 -9.11 4.33 -8.19
CA GLY A 35 -7.85 3.86 -7.65
C GLY A 35 -6.69 4.83 -7.84
N ASP A 36 -6.85 5.85 -8.69
CA ASP A 36 -5.80 6.85 -8.91
C ASP A 36 -5.52 7.67 -7.64
N THR A 37 -4.25 7.96 -7.44
CA THR A 37 -3.81 8.92 -6.43
C THR A 37 -3.78 10.30 -7.07
N VAL A 38 -4.49 11.26 -6.45
CA VAL A 38 -4.67 12.59 -7.00
C VAL A 38 -4.33 13.67 -5.99
N VAL A 39 -4.01 14.86 -6.51
CA VAL A 39 -3.83 16.07 -5.71
C VAL A 39 -5.13 16.85 -5.74
N THR A 40 -5.60 17.30 -4.60
CA THR A 40 -6.83 18.05 -4.45
C THR A 40 -6.56 19.47 -3.97
N SER A 41 -7.52 20.37 -4.16
CA SER A 41 -7.40 21.78 -3.78
C SER A 41 -7.80 22.08 -2.34
N THR A 42 -8.05 21.05 -1.53
CA THR A 42 -8.48 21.22 -0.13
C THR A 42 -7.28 21.52 0.76
N ASN A 43 -7.41 22.55 1.61
CA ASN A 43 -6.35 22.95 2.57
C ASN A 43 -4.97 23.14 1.89
N GLY A 44 -4.95 23.87 0.78
CA GLY A 44 -3.78 23.97 -0.09
C GLY A 44 -3.77 22.79 -1.07
N TYR A 45 -2.73 21.99 -1.01
CA TYR A 45 -2.65 20.80 -1.86
C TYR A 45 -2.63 19.55 -0.98
N THR A 46 -3.65 18.71 -1.11
CA THR A 46 -3.71 17.45 -0.38
C THR A 46 -3.80 16.27 -1.34
N VAL A 47 -3.42 15.08 -0.86
CA VAL A 47 -3.39 13.86 -1.67
C VAL A 47 -4.48 12.92 -1.20
N ALA A 48 -5.27 12.39 -2.14
CA ALA A 48 -6.34 11.44 -1.87
C ALA A 48 -6.41 10.38 -2.96
N LYS A 49 -7.18 9.33 -2.73
CA LYS A 49 -7.45 8.30 -3.74
C LYS A 49 -8.87 8.42 -4.27
N ILE A 50 -9.02 8.24 -5.57
CA ILE A 50 -10.34 8.20 -6.21
C ILE A 50 -11.00 6.86 -5.92
N LYS A 51 -12.18 6.93 -5.32
CA LYS A 51 -12.98 5.77 -4.98
C LYS A 51 -14.04 5.50 -6.04
N GLU A 52 -14.60 6.55 -6.63
CA GLU A 52 -15.63 6.48 -7.64
C GLU A 52 -15.61 7.74 -8.51
N ILE A 53 -15.99 7.61 -9.77
CA ILE A 53 -16.15 8.74 -10.67
C ILE A 53 -17.58 8.69 -11.22
N VAL A 54 -18.32 9.77 -11.06
CA VAL A 54 -19.71 9.85 -11.50
C VAL A 54 -19.91 11.01 -12.49
N SER A 55 -20.91 10.85 -13.36
CA SER A 55 -21.31 11.90 -14.28
C SER A 55 -21.95 13.07 -13.53
N LEU A 56 -22.05 14.24 -14.17
CA LEU A 56 -22.74 15.39 -13.59
C LEU A 56 -24.19 15.06 -13.23
N GLU A 57 -24.88 14.36 -14.13
CA GLU A 57 -26.27 13.99 -13.94
C GLU A 57 -26.45 13.11 -12.70
N GLU A 58 -25.62 12.09 -12.56
CA GLU A 58 -25.66 11.20 -11.41
C GLU A 58 -25.25 11.92 -10.12
N ALA A 59 -24.25 12.78 -10.19
CA ALA A 59 -23.79 13.56 -9.03
C ALA A 59 -24.91 14.48 -8.53
N THR A 60 -25.66 15.09 -9.40
CA THR A 60 -26.81 15.95 -9.05
C THR A 60 -27.88 15.15 -8.31
N LYS A 61 -28.10 13.90 -8.69
CA LYS A 61 -29.09 13.03 -8.04
C LYS A 61 -28.62 12.48 -6.70
N ARG A 62 -27.34 12.13 -6.61
CA ARG A 62 -26.77 11.45 -5.44
C ARG A 62 -26.25 12.40 -4.38
N PHE A 63 -25.67 13.53 -4.78
CA PHE A 63 -24.98 14.47 -3.91
C PHE A 63 -25.67 15.81 -3.89
N ASN A 64 -26.41 16.06 -2.86
CA ASN A 64 -27.15 17.33 -2.69
C ASN A 64 -26.27 18.36 -1.98
N LYS A 65 -25.02 18.53 -2.45
CA LYS A 65 -24.06 19.48 -1.87
C LYS A 65 -23.41 20.31 -2.96
N ASN A 66 -23.05 21.53 -2.61
CA ASN A 66 -22.23 22.37 -3.48
C ASN A 66 -20.80 21.81 -3.51
N ILE A 67 -20.26 21.67 -4.71
CA ILE A 67 -18.87 21.24 -4.89
C ILE A 67 -17.99 22.50 -4.81
N THR A 68 -17.06 22.52 -3.86
CA THR A 68 -16.20 23.69 -3.59
C THR A 68 -14.71 23.39 -3.75
N ALA A 69 -14.35 22.15 -4.00
CA ALA A 69 -12.97 21.74 -4.22
C ALA A 69 -12.88 20.87 -5.48
N GLU A 70 -11.66 20.78 -6.03
CA GLU A 70 -11.44 20.10 -7.31
C GLU A 70 -10.21 19.21 -7.28
N ILE A 71 -10.17 18.28 -8.24
CA ILE A 71 -8.99 17.47 -8.52
C ILE A 71 -8.04 18.32 -9.38
N ILE A 72 -6.82 18.53 -8.91
CA ILE A 72 -5.81 19.32 -9.60
C ILE A 72 -5.04 18.47 -10.62
N GLY A 73 -4.66 17.26 -10.24
CA GLY A 73 -3.90 16.40 -11.12
C GLY A 73 -3.72 14.99 -10.52
N ARG A 74 -3.18 14.11 -11.35
CA ARG A 74 -2.88 12.74 -10.94
C ARG A 74 -1.41 12.60 -10.57
N VAL A 75 -1.13 11.84 -9.51
CA VAL A 75 0.23 11.47 -9.11
C VAL A 75 0.56 10.11 -9.74
N ASP A 76 1.68 10.05 -10.46
CA ASP A 76 2.19 8.78 -10.99
C ASP A 76 2.96 8.06 -9.87
N THR A 77 2.36 7.00 -9.34
CA THR A 77 2.94 6.23 -8.24
C THR A 77 3.52 4.89 -8.68
N ILE A 78 3.53 4.58 -9.97
CA ILE A 78 3.90 3.25 -10.49
C ILE A 78 5.30 2.84 -10.03
N ALA A 79 6.29 3.68 -10.24
CA ALA A 79 7.67 3.39 -9.87
C ALA A 79 7.84 3.26 -8.34
N TYR A 80 7.17 4.11 -7.59
CA TYR A 80 7.17 4.07 -6.14
C TYR A 80 6.53 2.79 -5.61
N ASP A 81 5.36 2.42 -6.13
CA ASP A 81 4.65 1.21 -5.71
C ASP A 81 5.50 -0.04 -5.97
N LYS A 82 6.19 -0.07 -7.10
CA LYS A 82 7.12 -1.16 -7.43
C LYS A 82 8.26 -1.25 -6.41
N ARG A 83 8.82 -0.12 -6.00
CA ARG A 83 9.87 -0.11 -4.97
C ARG A 83 9.37 -0.58 -3.62
N VAL A 84 8.15 -0.21 -3.24
CA VAL A 84 7.52 -0.66 -2.00
C VAL A 84 7.34 -2.18 -2.01
N GLU A 85 6.85 -2.75 -3.10
CA GLU A 85 6.70 -4.20 -3.26
C GLU A 85 8.05 -4.91 -3.15
N GLN A 86 9.08 -4.40 -3.82
CA GLN A 86 10.42 -4.97 -3.76
C GLN A 86 10.99 -4.95 -2.34
N ARG A 87 10.75 -3.88 -1.59
CA ARG A 87 11.19 -3.79 -0.19
C ARG A 87 10.50 -4.82 0.68
N LYS A 88 9.21 -5.03 0.48
CA LYS A 88 8.44 -6.05 1.21
C LYS A 88 8.94 -7.46 0.91
N GLU A 89 9.19 -7.76 -0.36
CA GLU A 89 9.75 -9.04 -0.78
C GLU A 89 11.13 -9.30 -0.18
N LYS A 90 11.99 -8.28 -0.21
CA LYS A 90 13.32 -8.36 0.40
C LYS A 90 13.25 -8.61 1.91
N GLU A 91 12.37 -7.92 2.60
CA GLU A 91 12.19 -8.09 4.04
C GLU A 91 11.71 -9.50 4.39
N LYS A 92 10.73 -10.00 3.63
CA LYS A 92 10.21 -11.36 3.78
C LYS A 92 11.29 -12.40 3.54
N LEU A 93 12.04 -12.24 2.45
CA LEU A 93 13.13 -13.14 2.10
C LEU A 93 14.23 -13.12 3.16
N LYS A 94 14.56 -11.94 3.68
CA LYS A 94 15.56 -11.81 4.74
C LYS A 94 15.16 -12.58 5.99
N LYS A 95 13.89 -12.49 6.40
CA LYS A 95 13.37 -13.24 7.54
C LYS A 95 13.48 -14.76 7.33
N GLU A 96 13.15 -15.22 6.13
CA GLU A 96 13.29 -16.63 5.77
C GLU A 96 14.74 -17.09 5.76
N MET A 97 15.63 -16.25 5.23
CA MET A 97 17.08 -16.52 5.23
C MET A 97 17.65 -16.60 6.64
N ASP A 98 17.26 -15.66 7.51
CA ASP A 98 17.73 -15.64 8.90
C ASP A 98 17.25 -16.88 9.66
N LYS A 99 16.01 -17.29 9.43
CA LYS A 99 15.47 -18.53 10.01
C LYS A 99 16.26 -19.76 9.54
N ARG A 100 16.50 -19.86 8.24
CA ARG A 100 17.27 -20.96 7.67
C ARG A 100 18.70 -20.97 8.16
N LYS A 101 19.31 -19.80 8.30
CA LYS A 101 20.66 -19.66 8.84
C LYS A 101 20.76 -20.18 10.26
N LYS A 102 19.78 -19.88 11.11
CA LYS A 102 19.72 -20.39 12.48
C LYS A 102 19.61 -21.92 12.52
N GLU A 103 18.77 -22.49 11.65
CA GLU A 103 18.62 -23.94 11.55
C GLU A 103 19.93 -24.61 11.13
N LEU A 104 20.61 -24.05 10.11
CA LEU A 104 21.88 -24.57 9.63
C LEU A 104 22.99 -24.41 10.68
N GLN A 105 23.01 -23.28 11.38
CA GLN A 105 24.01 -23.03 12.42
C GLN A 105 23.87 -24.03 13.56
N LYS A 106 22.64 -24.30 13.98
CA LYS A 106 22.39 -25.32 15.02
C LYS A 106 22.87 -26.68 14.59
N LYS A 107 22.59 -27.08 13.35
CA LYS A 107 23.03 -28.38 12.82
C LYS A 107 24.55 -28.48 12.78
N LEU A 108 25.22 -27.43 12.32
CA LEU A 108 26.68 -27.38 12.28
C LEU A 108 27.29 -27.42 13.67
N ASP A 109 26.73 -26.73 14.63
CA ASP A 109 27.18 -26.74 16.02
C ASP A 109 27.04 -28.13 16.64
N ASP A 110 25.89 -28.79 16.43
CA ASP A 110 25.64 -30.12 16.92
C ASP A 110 26.66 -31.14 16.34
N GLU A 111 26.89 -31.05 15.03
CA GLU A 111 27.86 -31.90 14.35
C GLU A 111 29.28 -31.65 14.86
N TYR A 112 29.64 -30.40 15.06
CA TYR A 112 30.95 -30.01 15.58
C TYR A 112 31.17 -30.54 16.97
N TYR A 113 30.25 -30.31 17.90
CA TYR A 113 30.38 -30.78 19.28
C TYR A 113 30.36 -32.32 19.37
N ALA A 114 29.50 -32.97 18.61
CA ALA A 114 29.45 -34.43 18.56
C ALA A 114 30.76 -35.03 18.05
N SER A 115 31.45 -34.35 17.12
CA SER A 115 32.75 -34.82 16.60
C SER A 115 33.89 -34.64 17.60
N LYS A 116 33.74 -33.77 18.60
CA LYS A 116 34.78 -33.43 19.58
C LYS A 116 34.57 -34.09 20.96
N ASP A 117 33.34 -34.49 21.26
CA ASP A 117 32.97 -35.02 22.58
C ASP A 117 32.02 -36.22 22.42
N GLU A 118 32.49 -37.37 22.85
CA GLU A 118 31.71 -38.60 22.78
C GLU A 118 30.44 -38.57 23.64
N THR A 119 30.51 -37.91 24.79
CA THR A 119 29.37 -37.77 25.68
C THR A 119 28.27 -36.92 24.98
N TYR A 120 28.66 -35.84 24.32
CA TYR A 120 27.72 -35.02 23.55
C TYR A 120 27.11 -35.81 22.39
N ALA A 121 27.92 -36.57 21.67
CA ALA A 121 27.44 -37.40 20.57
C ALA A 121 26.38 -38.41 21.03
N GLU A 122 26.58 -39.05 22.19
CA GLU A 122 25.62 -39.97 22.77
C GLU A 122 24.32 -39.28 23.17
N MET A 123 24.42 -38.12 23.81
CA MET A 123 23.26 -37.31 24.19
C MET A 123 22.46 -36.86 22.96
N LEU A 124 23.15 -36.47 21.91
CA LEU A 124 22.51 -36.06 20.65
C LEU A 124 21.75 -37.22 20.00
N ARG A 125 22.34 -38.41 19.97
CA ARG A 125 21.67 -39.61 19.46
C ARG A 125 20.41 -39.94 20.26
N GLN A 126 20.47 -39.84 21.58
CA GLN A 126 19.32 -40.08 22.45
C GLN A 126 18.21 -39.04 22.18
N TYR A 127 18.58 -37.76 22.05
CA TYR A 127 17.64 -36.67 21.76
C TYR A 127 16.95 -36.91 20.42
N GLU A 128 17.69 -37.21 19.37
CA GLU A 128 17.15 -37.45 18.03
C GLU A 128 16.27 -38.70 17.96
N SER A 129 16.46 -39.67 18.84
CA SER A 129 15.64 -40.88 18.88
C SER A 129 14.31 -40.70 19.60
N LEU A 130 14.15 -39.62 20.33
CA LEU A 130 12.90 -39.28 21.01
C LEU A 130 11.95 -38.53 20.08
#